data_547ec7825a637ecf3602817364815ca2
#
_entry.id   547ec7825a637ecf3602817364815ca2
#
_cell.length_a   1.000
_cell.length_b   1.000
_cell.length_c   1.000
_cell.angle_alpha   90.00
_cell.angle_beta   90.00
_cell.angle_gamma   90.00
#
_symmetry.space_group_name_H-M   'P 1'
#
loop_
_entity.id
_entity.type
_entity.pdbx_description
1 polymer ?
#
loop_
_entity_poly.entity_id
_entity_poly.type
_entity_poly.pdbx_seq_one_letter_code
_entity_poly.pdbx_strand_id
1 'polypeptide(L)'
;REALFHALIRRNYGCTHIIIGRDHAGVGNYYGIYDSQILCSKYESELGIKIIKYKEPYFCCICNNVTNQSECSHISSNPESIERISGSKIRSLLSNGQKPAKNIMPNHRKKPPFEDILF
;
A
#
# COMPACT_ATOMS: atom_id res chain seq x y z
N ARG A 1 -13.70 -11.44 2.66
CA ARG A 1 -14.99 -11.15 1.97
C ARG A 1 -15.01 -9.71 1.45
N GLU A 2 -14.63 -8.73 2.24
CA GLU A 2 -14.67 -7.30 1.87
C GLU A 2 -13.81 -6.98 0.64
N ALA A 3 -12.63 -7.57 0.52
CA ALA A 3 -11.76 -7.39 -0.63
C ALA A 3 -12.39 -7.91 -1.94
N LEU A 4 -13.08 -9.06 -1.89
CA LEU A 4 -13.84 -9.60 -3.02
C LEU A 4 -14.98 -8.66 -3.42
N PHE A 5 -15.70 -8.13 -2.45
CA PHE A 5 -16.78 -7.18 -2.67
C PHE A 5 -16.27 -5.89 -3.29
N HIS A 6 -15.15 -5.35 -2.81
CA HIS A 6 -14.50 -4.19 -3.40
C HIS A 6 -14.09 -4.44 -4.86
N ALA A 7 -13.55 -5.62 -5.16
CA ALA A 7 -13.18 -5.99 -6.52
C ALA A 7 -14.40 -6.04 -7.47
N LEU A 8 -15.50 -6.61 -7.01
CA LEU A 8 -16.76 -6.64 -7.76
C LEU A 8 -17.32 -5.25 -8.04
N ILE A 9 -17.33 -4.39 -7.04
CA ILE A 9 -17.79 -3.00 -7.20
C ILE A 9 -16.95 -2.29 -8.26
N ARG A 10 -15.63 -2.36 -8.17
CA ARG A 10 -14.74 -1.70 -9.11
C ARG A 10 -14.88 -2.23 -10.53
N ARG A 11 -15.03 -3.54 -10.67
CA ARG A 11 -15.35 -4.14 -11.97
C ARG A 11 -16.66 -3.57 -12.54
N ASN A 12 -17.69 -3.48 -11.74
CA ASN A 12 -19.01 -2.98 -12.16
C ASN A 12 -18.95 -1.49 -12.56
N TYR A 13 -18.02 -0.72 -12.01
CA TYR A 13 -17.74 0.65 -12.41
C TYR A 13 -16.78 0.78 -13.62
N GLY A 14 -16.41 -0.33 -14.24
CA GLY A 14 -15.60 -0.34 -15.46
C GLY A 14 -14.08 -0.46 -15.24
N CYS A 15 -13.61 -0.70 -14.01
CA CYS A 15 -12.20 -0.95 -13.76
C CYS A 15 -11.78 -2.32 -14.27
N THR A 16 -10.61 -2.40 -14.89
CA THR A 16 -10.02 -3.64 -15.40
C THR A 16 -9.06 -4.29 -14.41
N HIS A 17 -8.50 -3.51 -13.50
CA HIS A 17 -7.51 -3.92 -12.50
C HIS A 17 -7.85 -3.35 -11.14
N ILE A 18 -7.49 -4.08 -10.08
CA ILE A 18 -7.56 -3.60 -8.70
C ILE A 18 -6.26 -3.91 -7.97
N ILE A 19 -5.78 -2.97 -7.18
CA ILE A 19 -4.64 -3.17 -6.29
C ILE A 19 -5.15 -3.68 -4.95
N ILE A 20 -4.67 -4.85 -4.54
CA ILE A 20 -4.91 -5.40 -3.21
C ILE A 20 -3.63 -5.29 -2.41
N GLY A 21 -3.63 -4.40 -1.45
CA GLY A 21 -2.50 -4.18 -0.56
C GLY A 21 -2.44 -5.17 0.60
N ARG A 22 -1.50 -4.92 1.49
CA ARG A 22 -1.41 -5.61 2.77
C ARG A 22 -2.68 -5.34 3.59
N ASP A 23 -3.23 -6.40 4.20
CA ASP A 23 -4.41 -6.30 5.09
C ASP A 23 -5.55 -5.47 4.48
N HIS A 24 -5.82 -5.66 3.20
CA HIS A 24 -6.82 -4.91 2.45
C HIS A 24 -8.22 -5.08 3.07
N ALA A 25 -8.82 -3.99 3.50
CA ALA A 25 -10.12 -3.92 4.15
C ALA A 25 -10.21 -4.78 5.44
N GLY A 26 -9.08 -5.12 6.05
CA GLY A 26 -9.03 -5.83 7.31
C GLY A 26 -9.37 -4.93 8.50
N VAL A 27 -10.12 -5.47 9.44
CA VAL A 27 -10.40 -4.84 10.73
C VAL A 27 -9.88 -5.77 11.82
N GLY A 28 -8.93 -5.29 12.63
CA GLY A 28 -8.25 -6.09 13.64
C GLY A 28 -7.27 -7.12 13.02
N ASN A 29 -6.83 -8.09 13.81
CA ASN A 29 -5.83 -9.09 13.42
C ASN A 29 -6.43 -10.48 13.21
N TYR A 30 -7.64 -10.57 12.66
CA TYR A 30 -8.35 -11.84 12.45
C TYR A 30 -7.78 -12.69 11.32
N TYR A 31 -7.09 -12.07 10.37
CA TYR A 31 -6.55 -12.71 9.17
C TYR A 31 -5.06 -12.41 9.02
N GLY A 32 -4.36 -13.26 8.29
CA GLY A 32 -3.00 -12.98 7.85
C GLY A 32 -2.94 -11.73 6.97
N ILE A 33 -1.82 -11.01 7.05
CA ILE A 33 -1.66 -9.71 6.38
C ILE A 33 -1.80 -9.75 4.85
N TYR A 34 -1.63 -10.90 4.24
CA TYR A 34 -1.78 -11.12 2.79
C TYR A 34 -2.96 -12.03 2.42
N ASP A 35 -3.80 -12.42 3.36
CA ASP A 35 -4.93 -13.31 3.11
C ASP A 35 -5.91 -12.74 2.09
N SER A 36 -6.11 -11.43 2.08
CA SER A 36 -6.94 -10.76 1.08
C SER A 36 -6.38 -10.91 -0.33
N GLN A 37 -5.05 -10.83 -0.50
CA GLN A 37 -4.39 -11.04 -1.80
C GLN A 37 -4.55 -12.48 -2.26
N ILE A 38 -4.37 -13.44 -1.37
CA ILE A 38 -4.49 -14.88 -1.66
C ILE A 38 -5.92 -15.20 -2.08
N LEU A 39 -6.91 -14.73 -1.30
CA LEU A 39 -8.32 -14.96 -1.57
C LEU A 39 -8.76 -14.34 -2.90
N CYS A 40 -8.41 -13.09 -3.16
CA CYS A 40 -8.76 -12.41 -4.42
C CYS A 40 -8.10 -13.09 -5.62
N SER A 41 -6.84 -13.53 -5.49
CA SER A 41 -6.15 -14.24 -6.57
C SER A 41 -6.80 -15.59 -6.90
N LYS A 42 -7.32 -16.28 -5.90
CA LYS A 42 -8.04 -17.55 -6.09
C LYS A 42 -9.30 -17.38 -6.95
N TYR A 43 -9.97 -16.25 -6.82
CA TYR A 43 -11.24 -15.97 -7.53
C TYR A 43 -11.08 -14.96 -8.67
N GLU A 44 -9.86 -14.65 -9.08
CA GLU A 44 -9.58 -13.64 -10.12
C GLU A 44 -10.36 -13.87 -11.41
N SER A 45 -10.39 -15.10 -11.91
CA SER A 45 -11.12 -15.46 -13.13
C SER A 45 -12.64 -15.26 -12.99
N GLU A 46 -13.20 -15.59 -11.83
CA GLU A 46 -14.64 -15.43 -11.55
C GLU A 46 -15.00 -13.95 -11.32
N LEU A 47 -14.12 -13.18 -10.70
CA LEU A 47 -14.31 -11.75 -10.46
C LEU A 47 -14.29 -10.94 -11.77
N GLY A 48 -13.59 -11.38 -12.80
CA GLY A 48 -13.46 -10.68 -14.06
C GLY A 48 -12.70 -9.35 -13.96
N ILE A 49 -11.83 -9.21 -12.97
CA ILE A 49 -10.95 -8.06 -12.76
C ILE A 49 -9.56 -8.56 -12.36
N LYS A 50 -8.53 -7.95 -12.91
CA LYS A 50 -7.16 -8.36 -12.65
C LYS A 50 -6.65 -7.88 -11.30
N ILE A 51 -6.05 -8.77 -10.53
CA ILE A 51 -5.56 -8.49 -9.18
C ILE A 51 -4.07 -8.13 -9.24
N ILE A 52 -3.74 -6.91 -8.84
CA ILE A 52 -2.36 -6.46 -8.67
C ILE A 52 -2.00 -6.55 -7.19
N LYS A 53 -0.97 -7.29 -6.87
CA LYS A 53 -0.51 -7.55 -5.50
C LYS A 53 0.81 -6.83 -5.25
N TYR A 54 0.88 -6.09 -4.16
CA TYR A 54 2.12 -5.49 -3.69
C TYR A 54 2.50 -6.02 -2.32
N LYS A 55 3.80 -6.20 -2.13
CA LYS A 55 4.39 -6.40 -0.81
C LYS A 55 4.49 -5.07 -0.08
N GLU A 56 4.54 -5.13 1.26
CA GLU A 56 4.70 -3.94 2.08
C GLU A 56 5.98 -3.18 1.70
N PRO A 57 5.87 -1.90 1.35
CA PRO A 57 7.05 -1.09 1.07
C PRO A 57 7.74 -0.67 2.37
N TYR A 58 9.04 -0.53 2.32
CA TYR A 58 9.87 0.02 3.40
C TYR A 58 11.01 0.85 2.83
N PHE A 59 11.58 1.72 3.65
CA PHE A 59 12.81 2.41 3.32
C PHE A 59 14.02 1.59 3.75
N CYS A 60 14.92 1.32 2.83
CA CYS A 60 16.19 0.64 3.11
C CYS A 60 17.32 1.66 3.12
N CYS A 61 18.01 1.82 4.24
CA CYS A 61 19.14 2.74 4.36
C CYS A 61 20.35 2.33 3.50
N ILE A 62 20.52 1.02 3.27
CA ILE A 62 21.61 0.49 2.43
C ILE A 62 21.35 0.76 0.96
N CYS A 63 20.14 0.46 0.48
CA CYS A 63 19.69 0.76 -0.89
C CYS A 63 19.44 2.26 -1.09
N ASN A 64 19.23 2.99 0.00
CA ASN A 64 18.91 4.42 0.03
C ASN A 64 17.67 4.79 -0.79
N ASN A 65 16.66 3.93 -0.78
CA ASN A 65 15.37 4.18 -1.44
C ASN A 65 14.23 3.39 -0.77
N VAL A 66 13.01 3.70 -1.20
CA VAL A 66 11.83 2.92 -0.85
C VAL A 66 11.80 1.69 -1.76
N THR A 67 11.71 0.53 -1.16
CA THR A 67 11.74 -0.78 -1.83
C THR A 67 10.81 -1.77 -1.14
N ASN A 68 10.83 -3.02 -1.55
CA ASN A 68 10.05 -4.10 -0.96
C ASN A 68 10.88 -5.39 -0.87
N GLN A 69 10.33 -6.38 -0.20
CA GLN A 69 11.00 -7.65 0.03
C GLN A 69 11.38 -8.41 -1.26
N SER A 70 10.69 -8.16 -2.37
CA SER A 70 10.98 -8.81 -3.65
C SER A 70 12.21 -8.23 -4.33
N GLU A 71 12.54 -6.97 -4.07
CA GLU A 71 13.64 -6.24 -4.71
C GLU A 71 14.86 -6.08 -3.81
N CYS A 72 14.68 -6.17 -2.51
CA CYS A 72 15.70 -5.92 -1.51
C CYS A 72 15.77 -7.07 -0.50
N SER A 73 16.95 -7.66 -0.33
CA SER A 73 17.21 -8.74 0.64
C SER A 73 17.63 -8.25 2.03
N HIS A 74 17.87 -6.95 2.21
CA HIS A 74 18.40 -6.40 3.46
C HIS A 74 17.44 -6.54 4.66
N ILE A 75 16.15 -6.73 4.40
CA ILE A 75 15.18 -7.01 5.47
C ILE A 75 15.53 -8.29 6.26
N SER A 76 16.15 -9.25 5.60
CA SER A 76 16.59 -10.50 6.22
C SER A 76 18.04 -10.45 6.71
N SER A 77 18.93 -9.77 5.98
CA SER A 77 20.36 -9.70 6.28
C SER A 77 20.71 -8.61 7.29
N ASN A 78 20.09 -7.44 7.18
CA ASN A 78 20.32 -6.26 8.04
C ASN A 78 19.00 -5.62 8.44
N PRO A 79 18.18 -6.24 9.33
CA PRO A 79 16.86 -5.70 9.68
C PRO A 79 16.90 -4.31 10.32
N GLU A 80 17.98 -3.93 10.96
CA GLU A 80 18.22 -2.60 11.55
C GLU A 80 18.35 -1.46 10.52
N SER A 81 18.66 -1.77 9.26
CA SER A 81 18.71 -0.81 8.16
C SER A 81 17.34 -0.50 7.54
N ILE A 82 16.30 -1.17 8.01
CA ILE A 82 14.95 -1.09 7.46
C ILE A 82 14.09 -0.15 8.30
N GLU A 83 13.56 0.87 7.67
CA GLU A 83 12.56 1.77 8.26
C GLU A 83 11.19 1.48 7.66
N ARG A 84 10.26 1.01 8.50
CA ARG A 84 8.91 0.67 8.06
C ARG A 84 8.08 1.93 7.83
N ILE A 85 7.40 1.97 6.69
CA ILE A 85 6.48 3.05 6.33
C ILE A 85 5.10 2.71 6.87
N SER A 86 4.56 3.58 7.71
CA SER A 86 3.23 3.44 8.29
C SER A 86 2.38 4.67 8.00
N GLY A 87 1.25 4.47 7.34
CA GLY A 87 0.29 5.54 7.08
C GLY A 87 -0.26 6.16 8.38
N SER A 88 -0.45 5.35 9.41
CA SER A 88 -0.90 5.84 10.73
C SER A 88 0.14 6.74 11.38
N LYS A 89 1.41 6.38 11.32
CA LYS A 89 2.52 7.20 11.83
C LYS A 89 2.64 8.52 11.07
N ILE A 90 2.52 8.48 9.74
CA ILE A 90 2.55 9.70 8.90
C ILE A 90 1.38 10.62 9.26
N ARG A 91 0.16 10.10 9.36
CA ARG A 91 -1.02 10.90 9.76
C ARG A 91 -0.87 11.49 11.14
N SER A 92 -0.34 10.75 12.10
CA SER A 92 -0.08 11.23 13.45
C SER A 92 0.93 12.38 13.47
N LEU A 93 2.04 12.26 12.71
CA LEU A 93 3.02 13.34 12.57
C LEU A 93 2.40 14.60 11.96
N LEU A 94 1.65 14.45 10.88
CA LEU A 94 0.97 15.58 10.21
C LEU A 94 -0.07 16.24 11.11
N SER A 95 -0.83 15.47 11.89
CA SER A 95 -1.80 15.99 12.86
C SER A 95 -1.14 16.82 13.97
N ASN A 96 0.09 16.50 14.33
CA ASN A 96 0.88 17.23 15.32
C ASN A 96 1.69 18.40 14.71
N GLY A 97 1.48 18.71 13.43
CA GLY A 97 2.22 19.76 12.72
C GLY A 97 3.67 19.41 12.38
N GLN A 98 4.05 18.14 12.54
CA GLN A 98 5.39 17.64 12.22
C GLN A 98 5.43 17.11 10.79
N LYS A 99 6.55 17.31 10.10
CA LYS A 99 6.76 16.75 8.77
C LYS A 99 7.43 15.39 8.87
N PRO A 100 6.96 14.37 8.11
CA PRO A 100 7.69 13.13 7.96
C PRO A 100 9.07 13.35 7.34
N ALA A 101 9.98 12.40 7.54
CA ALA A 101 11.32 12.45 6.95
C ALA A 101 11.25 12.58 5.41
N LYS A 102 12.20 13.29 4.80
CA LYS A 102 12.24 13.55 3.35
C LYS A 102 12.30 12.28 2.50
N ASN A 103 12.92 11.24 3.01
CA ASN A 103 13.02 9.93 2.38
C ASN A 103 11.67 9.18 2.31
N ILE A 104 10.74 9.51 3.20
CA ILE A 104 9.39 8.92 3.25
C ILE A 104 8.40 9.82 2.52
N MET A 105 8.52 11.14 2.70
CA MET A 105 7.62 12.12 2.10
C MET A 105 8.43 13.30 1.56
N PRO A 106 8.65 13.37 0.24
CA PRO A 106 9.39 14.49 -0.37
C PRO A 106 8.72 15.84 -0.12
N ASN A 107 9.51 16.89 0.12
CA ASN A 107 9.00 18.23 0.40
C ASN A 107 8.32 18.93 -0.79
N HIS A 108 8.53 18.43 -1.99
CA HIS A 108 7.98 19.01 -3.21
C HIS A 108 6.73 18.23 -3.64
N ARG A 109 5.59 18.64 -3.14
CA ARG A 109 4.35 18.42 -3.89
C ARG A 109 4.26 19.50 -4.95
N LYS A 110 4.44 19.16 -6.21
CA LYS A 110 3.71 19.86 -7.26
C LYS A 110 2.24 19.73 -6.87
N LYS A 111 1.52 20.84 -6.80
CA LYS A 111 0.06 20.83 -6.64
C LYS A 111 -0.50 19.77 -7.58
N PRO A 112 -1.30 18.82 -7.10
CA PRO A 112 -1.95 17.90 -8.00
C PRO A 112 -2.79 18.72 -8.98
N PRO A 113 -2.84 18.35 -10.27
CA PRO A 113 -3.55 19.12 -11.29
C PRO A 113 -5.04 19.28 -11.03
N PHE A 114 -5.54 18.71 -9.97
CA PHE A 114 -6.95 18.70 -9.59
C PHE A 114 -7.28 19.59 -8.38
N GLU A 115 -6.30 20.27 -7.75
CA GLU A 115 -6.61 21.17 -6.62
C GLU A 115 -7.48 22.35 -7.06
N ASP A 116 -7.40 22.76 -8.31
CA ASP A 116 -8.22 23.86 -8.87
C ASP A 116 -9.62 23.38 -9.33
N ILE A 117 -9.89 22.07 -9.32
CA ILE A 117 -11.17 21.46 -9.73
C ILE A 117 -12.02 21.10 -8.50
N LEU A 118 -11.40 20.94 -7.35
CA LEU A 118 -12.05 20.56 -6.12
C LEU A 118 -12.40 21.80 -5.30
N PHE A 119 -13.65 22.23 -5.45
CA PHE A 119 -14.27 23.11 -4.42
C PHE A 119 -13.68 24.53 -4.36
#